data_08d4aab8e4bf0636d86fc392ad1cca68
#
_entry.id   08d4aab8e4bf0636d86fc392ad1cca68
#
_cell.length_a   1.000
_cell.length_b   1.000
_cell.length_c   1.000
_cell.angle_alpha   90.00
_cell.angle_beta   90.00
_cell.angle_gamma   90.00
#
_symmetry.space_group_name_H-M   'P 1'
#
loop_
_entity.id
_entity.type
_entity.pdbx_description
1 polymer ?
#
loop_
_entity_poly.entity_id
_entity_poly.type
_entity_poly.pdbx_seq_one_letter_code
_entity_poly.pdbx_strand_id
1 'polypeptide(L)'
;MGFFVDSRTMERDIRLIKQANINMIRTSHYPHLPLLYELCDKYGIYVMDEANHESHAYGLGNKVLGDNPQWTLAHVDRAVAVVERDKNHPCILFWSLGNEGGSGANLRAMADTIRALDPTRPIYDDTDRTVSDVYDEAYLHPDALKELGEKITDRPVFMREYAYAMGNSIGNLKEYWDVIEKDESIIGAAIWCWVDQGIPKKLNGAPLSFGESPSSLPLLPDEFWAYGGDFGDYPNDGPTGINGLVSPDRVPHPHYYEVQKVYQYIKFEKKGTQQIKLTNGYAFSDLDEFDYSYEWICNGKAVRNGDLHLSEGNLLEVLSRPDKCGELCLNVYATLKESTTWAEKGFKVAKEQLTYHDYEFPQLKDDGGKATFKETPEAVEIIAADALFTIEKGTGALVSWRVKGEELLHSALELSLIHISEPTR
;
A
#
# COMPACT_ATOMS: atom_id res chain seq x y z
N MET A 1 13.78 -13.01 -6.76
CA MET A 1 14.95 -12.50 -7.51
C MET A 1 16.20 -12.33 -6.63
N GLY A 2 16.11 -12.60 -5.35
CA GLY A 2 17.22 -12.46 -4.41
C GLY A 2 17.78 -11.03 -4.39
N PHE A 3 19.07 -10.89 -4.16
CA PHE A 3 19.76 -9.60 -4.07
C PHE A 3 20.09 -8.95 -5.43
N PHE A 4 19.90 -9.69 -6.53
CA PHE A 4 20.20 -9.17 -7.87
C PHE A 4 18.93 -8.77 -8.59
N VAL A 5 18.85 -7.49 -8.95
CA VAL A 5 17.81 -6.91 -9.80
C VAL A 5 18.50 -6.22 -10.97
N ASP A 6 18.11 -6.54 -12.20
CA ASP A 6 18.68 -5.88 -13.37
C ASP A 6 18.25 -4.42 -13.48
N SER A 7 18.99 -3.62 -14.24
CA SER A 7 18.79 -2.18 -14.34
C SER A 7 17.40 -1.79 -14.89
N ARG A 8 16.83 -2.58 -15.80
CA ARG A 8 15.51 -2.30 -16.39
C ARG A 8 14.40 -2.52 -15.38
N THR A 9 14.50 -3.61 -14.62
CA THR A 9 13.55 -3.92 -13.55
C THR A 9 13.61 -2.86 -12.46
N MET A 10 14.81 -2.45 -12.06
CA MET A 10 14.98 -1.40 -11.05
C MET A 10 14.41 -0.06 -11.51
N GLU A 11 14.66 0.36 -12.76
CA GLU A 11 14.06 1.58 -13.31
C GLU A 11 12.53 1.47 -13.40
N ARG A 12 11.99 0.27 -13.74
CA ARG A 12 10.55 0.02 -13.72
C ARG A 12 9.97 0.15 -12.32
N ASP A 13 10.65 -0.38 -11.30
CA ASP A 13 10.25 -0.25 -9.90
C ASP A 13 10.15 1.23 -9.51
N ILE A 14 11.19 2.03 -9.75
CA ILE A 14 11.19 3.46 -9.43
C ILE A 14 10.08 4.22 -10.18
N ARG A 15 9.83 3.91 -11.44
CA ARG A 15 8.71 4.51 -12.20
C ARG A 15 7.35 4.17 -11.59
N LEU A 16 7.11 2.91 -11.25
CA LEU A 16 5.86 2.47 -10.61
C LEU A 16 5.68 3.10 -9.21
N ILE A 17 6.76 3.18 -8.43
CA ILE A 17 6.78 3.88 -7.13
C ILE A 17 6.34 5.33 -7.31
N LYS A 18 6.93 6.05 -8.27
CA LYS A 18 6.56 7.44 -8.57
C LYS A 18 5.11 7.57 -9.05
N GLN A 19 4.66 6.65 -9.90
CA GLN A 19 3.29 6.60 -10.41
C GLN A 19 2.26 6.28 -9.31
N ALA A 20 2.67 5.61 -8.24
CA ALA A 20 1.84 5.38 -7.04
C ALA A 20 1.81 6.58 -6.09
N ASN A 21 2.40 7.72 -6.44
CA ASN A 21 2.56 8.91 -5.59
C ASN A 21 3.45 8.67 -4.35
N ILE A 22 4.21 7.60 -4.31
CA ILE A 22 5.18 7.33 -3.24
C ILE A 22 6.38 8.24 -3.45
N ASN A 23 6.82 8.92 -2.39
CA ASN A 23 7.93 9.87 -2.44
C ASN A 23 9.19 9.40 -1.73
N MET A 24 9.13 8.31 -0.98
CA MET A 24 10.25 7.79 -0.21
C MET A 24 10.27 6.26 -0.21
N ILE A 25 11.46 5.69 -0.18
CA ILE A 25 11.70 4.25 0.06
C ILE A 25 12.65 4.06 1.25
N ARG A 26 12.50 2.93 1.94
CA ARG A 26 13.46 2.42 2.91
C ARG A 26 14.17 1.21 2.30
N THR A 27 15.50 1.19 2.38
CA THR A 27 16.30 0.09 1.82
C THR A 27 16.38 -1.08 2.80
N SER A 28 15.24 -1.70 3.08
CA SER A 28 15.13 -2.83 4.01
C SER A 28 15.84 -4.08 3.48
N HIS A 29 16.75 -4.71 4.18
CA HIS A 29 17.40 -4.32 5.45
C HIS A 29 18.91 -4.26 5.22
N TYR A 30 19.35 -3.62 4.15
CA TYR A 30 20.75 -3.47 3.75
C TYR A 30 20.87 -2.43 2.61
N PRO A 31 22.04 -1.83 2.43
CA PRO A 31 22.26 -0.91 1.32
C PRO A 31 22.10 -1.64 -0.02
N HIS A 32 21.31 -1.06 -0.91
CA HIS A 32 21.05 -1.63 -2.24
C HIS A 32 22.18 -1.35 -3.25
N LEU A 33 22.00 -1.76 -4.51
CA LEU A 33 22.94 -1.46 -5.59
C LEU A 33 23.05 0.05 -5.81
N PRO A 34 24.24 0.60 -6.11
CA PRO A 34 24.40 2.04 -6.34
C PRO A 34 23.44 2.64 -7.37
N LEU A 35 23.09 1.89 -8.40
CA LEU A 35 22.12 2.32 -9.42
C LEU A 35 20.76 2.71 -8.81
N LEU A 36 20.34 2.11 -7.68
CA LEU A 36 19.07 2.50 -7.03
C LEU A 36 19.10 3.96 -6.61
N TYR A 37 20.19 4.41 -6.00
CA TYR A 37 20.34 5.78 -5.52
C TYR A 37 20.45 6.77 -6.69
N GLU A 38 21.18 6.41 -7.75
CA GLU A 38 21.23 7.20 -8.99
C GLU A 38 19.83 7.38 -9.60
N LEU A 39 19.02 6.32 -9.61
CA LEU A 39 17.64 6.39 -10.07
C LEU A 39 16.76 7.22 -9.12
N CYS A 40 16.92 7.08 -7.81
CA CYS A 40 16.21 7.90 -6.82
C CYS A 40 16.55 9.38 -6.96
N ASP A 41 17.83 9.73 -7.16
CA ASP A 41 18.27 11.10 -7.47
C ASP A 41 17.62 11.62 -8.76
N LYS A 42 17.60 10.80 -9.82
CA LYS A 42 17.04 11.16 -11.13
C LYS A 42 15.53 11.37 -11.09
N TYR A 43 14.81 10.53 -10.37
CA TYR A 43 13.34 10.52 -10.35
C TYR A 43 12.72 11.28 -9.19
N GLY A 44 13.54 11.77 -8.26
CA GLY A 44 13.08 12.51 -7.08
C GLY A 44 12.32 11.61 -6.09
N ILE A 45 12.93 10.50 -5.69
CA ILE A 45 12.48 9.62 -4.62
C ILE A 45 13.45 9.74 -3.46
N TYR A 46 12.98 10.08 -2.30
CA TYR A 46 13.79 10.11 -1.09
C TYR A 46 14.12 8.70 -0.60
N VAL A 47 15.22 8.57 0.14
CA VAL A 47 15.71 7.28 0.64
C VAL A 47 16.02 7.38 2.13
N MET A 48 15.55 6.40 2.89
CA MET A 48 16.11 6.01 4.17
C MET A 48 17.08 4.86 3.91
N ASP A 49 18.38 5.14 3.96
CA ASP A 49 19.41 4.17 3.63
C ASP A 49 19.81 3.38 4.87
N GLU A 50 19.66 2.05 4.80
CA GLU A 50 19.75 1.19 5.98
C GLU A 50 21.02 0.33 5.95
N ALA A 51 21.78 0.38 7.05
CA ALA A 51 22.92 -0.51 7.27
C ALA A 51 22.43 -1.95 7.50
N ASN A 52 23.22 -2.92 7.08
CA ASN A 52 22.87 -4.34 7.18
C ASN A 52 23.09 -4.90 8.59
N HIS A 53 22.34 -4.40 9.54
CA HIS A 53 22.33 -4.87 10.92
C HIS A 53 20.94 -5.37 11.30
N GLU A 54 20.83 -6.63 11.66
CA GLU A 54 19.60 -7.25 12.16
C GLU A 54 19.94 -8.38 13.13
N SER A 55 19.18 -8.45 14.24
CA SER A 55 19.36 -9.52 15.23
C SER A 55 18.03 -10.02 15.80
N HIS A 56 16.95 -9.92 15.04
CA HIS A 56 15.58 -10.29 15.44
C HIS A 56 15.48 -11.72 16.00
N ALA A 57 16.29 -12.65 15.49
CA ALA A 57 16.32 -14.04 15.99
C ALA A 57 16.63 -14.15 17.50
N TYR A 58 17.22 -13.13 18.11
CA TYR A 58 17.45 -13.05 19.56
C TYR A 58 16.30 -12.33 20.30
N GLY A 59 15.22 -11.96 19.61
CA GLY A 59 14.10 -11.20 20.13
C GLY A 59 14.28 -9.68 20.02
N LEU A 60 13.17 -8.98 19.85
CA LEU A 60 13.16 -7.52 19.83
C LEU A 60 13.72 -6.94 21.13
N GLY A 61 14.51 -5.89 21.03
CA GLY A 61 15.13 -5.24 22.19
C GLY A 61 16.24 -6.04 22.87
N ASN A 62 16.73 -7.10 22.21
CA ASN A 62 17.89 -7.86 22.74
C ASN A 62 19.14 -6.98 22.81
N LYS A 63 20.14 -7.46 23.54
CA LYS A 63 21.47 -6.82 23.65
C LYS A 63 22.60 -7.76 23.27
N VAL A 64 22.28 -8.89 22.63
CA VAL A 64 23.24 -9.95 22.34
C VAL A 64 24.37 -9.45 21.48
N LEU A 65 24.05 -8.76 20.40
CA LEU A 65 25.06 -8.15 19.53
C LEU A 65 25.32 -6.69 19.94
N GLY A 66 24.29 -5.96 20.35
CA GLY A 66 24.35 -4.53 20.64
C GLY A 66 25.26 -4.11 21.81
N ASP A 67 25.42 -4.93 22.84
CA ASP A 67 26.31 -4.68 23.99
C ASP A 67 27.59 -5.55 24.00
N ASN A 68 27.76 -6.48 23.07
CA ASN A 68 28.93 -7.34 23.05
C ASN A 68 30.13 -6.63 22.38
N PRO A 69 31.22 -6.31 23.11
CA PRO A 69 32.37 -5.59 22.56
C PRO A 69 33.09 -6.28 21.38
N GLN A 70 32.93 -7.58 21.25
CA GLN A 70 33.52 -8.33 20.12
C GLN A 70 32.87 -7.93 18.78
N TRP A 71 31.67 -7.37 18.79
CA TRP A 71 30.93 -6.94 17.60
C TRP A 71 31.08 -5.46 17.29
N THR A 72 31.74 -4.66 18.14
CA THR A 72 31.86 -3.21 17.95
C THR A 72 32.44 -2.84 16.61
N LEU A 73 33.57 -3.46 16.23
CA LEU A 73 34.21 -3.19 14.94
C LEU A 73 33.30 -3.52 13.76
N ALA A 74 32.54 -4.62 13.84
CA ALA A 74 31.64 -5.02 12.78
C ALA A 74 30.45 -4.06 12.62
N HIS A 75 29.95 -3.47 13.71
CA HIS A 75 28.91 -2.45 13.69
C HIS A 75 29.45 -1.13 13.08
N VAL A 76 30.61 -0.67 13.56
CA VAL A 76 31.24 0.56 13.07
C VAL A 76 31.61 0.44 11.58
N ASP A 77 32.12 -0.71 11.14
CA ASP A 77 32.46 -0.96 9.74
C ASP A 77 31.24 -0.82 8.82
N ARG A 78 30.08 -1.34 9.23
CA ARG A 78 28.82 -1.18 8.50
C ARG A 78 28.39 0.27 8.39
N ALA A 79 28.50 1.04 9.48
CA ALA A 79 28.21 2.46 9.52
C ALA A 79 29.11 3.24 8.58
N VAL A 80 30.42 2.97 8.62
CA VAL A 80 31.39 3.60 7.70
C VAL A 80 31.09 3.26 6.25
N ALA A 81 30.84 1.96 5.96
CA ALA A 81 30.64 1.49 4.60
C ALA A 81 29.41 2.12 3.94
N VAL A 82 28.26 2.22 4.63
CA VAL A 82 27.04 2.82 4.06
C VAL A 82 27.24 4.33 3.82
N VAL A 83 27.76 5.06 4.81
CA VAL A 83 27.91 6.51 4.69
C VAL A 83 28.97 6.89 3.65
N GLU A 84 30.15 6.28 3.68
CA GLU A 84 31.22 6.61 2.73
C GLU A 84 30.87 6.26 1.29
N ARG A 85 30.07 5.22 1.07
CA ARG A 85 29.60 4.88 -0.25
C ARG A 85 28.56 5.86 -0.78
N ASP A 86 27.57 6.23 0.06
CA ASP A 86 26.30 6.80 -0.42
C ASP A 86 26.08 8.28 -0.04
N LYS A 87 26.93 8.90 0.82
CA LYS A 87 26.75 10.29 1.32
C LYS A 87 26.60 11.36 0.23
N ASN A 88 27.05 11.10 -0.99
CA ASN A 88 26.96 12.05 -2.10
C ASN A 88 25.62 11.99 -2.86
N HIS A 89 24.70 11.08 -2.49
CA HIS A 89 23.38 11.01 -3.07
C HIS A 89 22.41 11.96 -2.37
N PRO A 90 21.89 13.00 -3.06
CA PRO A 90 20.95 13.95 -2.46
C PRO A 90 19.59 13.34 -2.11
N CYS A 91 19.24 12.20 -2.67
CA CYS A 91 17.99 11.48 -2.34
C CYS A 91 17.98 10.95 -0.90
N ILE A 92 19.13 10.70 -0.28
CA ILE A 92 19.21 10.16 1.07
C ILE A 92 18.84 11.22 2.09
N LEU A 93 17.77 10.97 2.86
CA LEU A 93 17.30 11.84 3.94
C LEU A 93 17.70 11.33 5.32
N PHE A 94 17.78 10.00 5.52
CA PHE A 94 18.05 9.37 6.79
C PHE A 94 19.10 8.29 6.66
N TRP A 95 19.94 8.16 7.68
CA TRP A 95 20.79 7.00 7.90
C TRP A 95 20.11 6.07 8.90
N SER A 96 19.73 4.88 8.49
CA SER A 96 19.18 3.85 9.39
C SER A 96 20.30 2.93 9.88
N LEU A 97 20.35 2.69 11.19
CA LEU A 97 21.37 1.81 11.79
C LEU A 97 21.12 0.34 11.47
N GLY A 98 19.87 -0.04 11.17
CA GLY A 98 19.47 -1.41 10.90
C GLY A 98 18.00 -1.63 11.20
N ASN A 99 17.63 -2.90 11.26
CA ASN A 99 16.28 -3.37 11.58
C ASN A 99 16.31 -4.36 12.74
N GLU A 100 15.43 -4.16 13.73
CA GLU A 100 15.23 -5.09 14.84
C GLU A 100 16.54 -5.58 15.48
N GLY A 101 17.52 -4.68 15.49
CA GLY A 101 18.91 -4.94 15.87
C GLY A 101 19.18 -4.95 17.37
N GLY A 102 18.13 -4.68 18.17
CA GLY A 102 18.27 -4.57 19.62
C GLY A 102 18.84 -3.21 20.04
N SER A 103 19.54 -3.16 21.17
CA SER A 103 20.08 -1.92 21.73
C SER A 103 21.45 -2.12 22.33
N GLY A 104 22.19 -1.03 22.56
CA GLY A 104 23.44 -1.11 23.31
C GLY A 104 24.57 -0.23 22.83
N ALA A 105 25.76 -0.46 23.41
CA ALA A 105 26.95 0.36 23.19
C ALA A 105 27.41 0.35 21.71
N ASN A 106 27.19 -0.73 20.99
CA ASN A 106 27.59 -0.85 19.57
C ASN A 106 26.73 0.02 18.67
N LEU A 107 25.41 0.13 18.94
CA LEU A 107 24.53 1.02 18.19
C LEU A 107 24.87 2.50 18.46
N ARG A 108 25.25 2.85 19.69
CA ARG A 108 25.80 4.17 19.99
C ARG A 108 27.08 4.44 19.20
N ALA A 109 28.00 3.47 19.15
CA ALA A 109 29.21 3.60 18.37
C ALA A 109 28.95 3.77 16.86
N MET A 110 27.94 3.07 16.30
CA MET A 110 27.46 3.29 14.93
C MET A 110 26.97 4.72 14.74
N ALA A 111 26.04 5.17 15.59
CA ALA A 111 25.45 6.50 15.52
C ALA A 111 26.51 7.62 15.63
N ASP A 112 27.45 7.50 16.57
CA ASP A 112 28.52 8.45 16.77
C ASP A 112 29.46 8.50 15.55
N THR A 113 29.72 7.35 14.95
CA THR A 113 30.53 7.24 13.72
C THR A 113 29.81 7.92 12.55
N ILE A 114 28.53 7.66 12.35
CA ILE A 114 27.75 8.30 11.30
C ILE A 114 27.72 9.82 11.49
N ARG A 115 27.43 10.30 12.68
CA ARG A 115 27.44 11.75 12.98
C ARG A 115 28.80 12.42 12.74
N ALA A 116 29.90 11.68 12.94
CA ALA A 116 31.23 12.18 12.64
C ALA A 116 31.52 12.25 11.13
N LEU A 117 30.97 11.33 10.34
CA LEU A 117 31.13 11.26 8.89
C LEU A 117 30.16 12.17 8.13
N ASP A 118 28.94 12.27 8.59
CA ASP A 118 27.88 13.10 8.03
C ASP A 118 27.01 13.71 9.14
N PRO A 119 27.30 14.94 9.58
CA PRO A 119 26.51 15.63 10.60
C PRO A 119 25.22 16.27 10.05
N THR A 120 24.91 16.08 8.76
CA THR A 120 23.82 16.81 8.10
C THR A 120 22.51 16.06 8.06
N ARG A 121 22.56 14.73 8.11
CA ARG A 121 21.37 13.87 8.03
C ARG A 121 21.05 13.25 9.37
N PRO A 122 19.76 13.16 9.72
CA PRO A 122 19.31 12.50 10.95
C PRO A 122 19.56 11.00 10.90
N ILE A 123 19.75 10.42 12.09
CA ILE A 123 19.92 9.00 12.32
C ILE A 123 18.57 8.41 12.73
N TYR A 124 18.26 7.26 12.17
CA TYR A 124 17.11 6.45 12.51
C TYR A 124 17.55 5.11 13.11
N ASP A 125 16.88 4.70 14.17
CA ASP A 125 16.95 3.36 14.75
C ASP A 125 15.60 2.99 15.34
N ASP A 126 15.12 1.78 15.11
CA ASP A 126 13.81 1.32 15.51
C ASP A 126 13.76 0.81 16.96
N THR A 127 14.85 0.32 17.49
CA THR A 127 14.90 -0.36 18.81
C THR A 127 15.65 0.43 19.86
N ASP A 128 16.76 1.09 19.56
CA ASP A 128 17.47 1.95 20.51
C ASP A 128 17.07 3.42 20.37
N ARG A 129 15.97 3.80 20.99
CA ARG A 129 15.45 5.18 20.98
C ARG A 129 16.40 6.22 21.56
N THR A 130 17.51 5.80 22.20
CA THR A 130 18.49 6.74 22.77
C THR A 130 19.47 7.28 21.73
N VAL A 131 19.58 6.62 20.57
CA VAL A 131 20.46 7.00 19.47
C VAL A 131 19.71 7.57 18.27
N SER A 132 18.41 7.30 18.17
CA SER A 132 17.56 7.71 17.06
C SER A 132 17.11 9.17 17.20
N ASP A 133 17.20 9.94 16.12
CA ASP A 133 16.67 11.30 16.01
C ASP A 133 15.17 11.32 15.65
N VAL A 134 14.59 10.13 15.38
CA VAL A 134 13.18 9.92 15.03
C VAL A 134 12.59 8.89 15.97
N TYR A 135 11.34 9.06 16.39
CA TYR A 135 10.62 8.06 17.17
C TYR A 135 9.95 7.07 16.24
N ASP A 136 10.20 5.79 16.44
CA ASP A 136 9.58 4.72 15.68
C ASP A 136 8.61 3.88 16.50
N GLU A 137 7.53 3.46 15.84
CA GLU A 137 6.69 2.35 16.26
C GLU A 137 6.05 1.72 15.02
N ALA A 138 6.22 0.41 14.82
CA ALA A 138 5.69 -0.26 13.63
C ALA A 138 4.26 -0.78 13.86
N TYR A 139 3.48 -0.87 12.77
CA TYR A 139 2.17 -1.54 12.72
C TYR A 139 1.13 -1.03 13.72
N LEU A 140 1.21 0.23 14.15
CA LEU A 140 0.18 0.83 15.01
C LEU A 140 -1.14 0.95 14.24
N HIS A 141 -2.26 0.79 14.94
CA HIS A 141 -3.56 1.19 14.45
C HIS A 141 -3.67 2.73 14.33
N PRO A 142 -4.47 3.31 13.43
CA PRO A 142 -4.57 4.77 13.26
C PRO A 142 -4.84 5.55 14.55
N ASP A 143 -5.71 5.05 15.44
CA ASP A 143 -5.99 5.70 16.73
C ASP A 143 -4.76 5.72 17.64
N ALA A 144 -4.02 4.62 17.70
CA ALA A 144 -2.78 4.55 18.48
C ALA A 144 -1.67 5.43 17.89
N LEU A 145 -1.60 5.55 16.56
CA LEU A 145 -0.68 6.46 15.90
C LEU A 145 -1.00 7.93 16.25
N LYS A 146 -2.27 8.30 16.29
CA LYS A 146 -2.72 9.62 16.72
C LYS A 146 -2.31 9.91 18.16
N GLU A 147 -2.60 8.99 19.08
CA GLU A 147 -2.20 9.11 20.47
C GLU A 147 -0.67 9.24 20.63
N LEU A 148 0.08 8.53 19.80
CA LEU A 148 1.54 8.61 19.79
C LEU A 148 2.04 9.98 19.34
N GLY A 149 1.48 10.55 18.27
CA GLY A 149 1.80 11.90 17.79
C GLY A 149 1.55 12.96 18.86
N GLU A 150 0.42 12.90 19.54
CA GLU A 150 0.10 13.79 20.67
C GLU A 150 1.07 13.65 21.85
N LYS A 151 1.62 12.46 22.07
CA LYS A 151 2.49 12.13 23.20
C LYS A 151 3.96 12.47 22.96
N ILE A 152 4.47 12.24 21.76
CA ILE A 152 5.88 12.44 21.41
C ILE A 152 6.07 13.87 20.92
N THR A 153 6.77 14.69 21.69
CA THR A 153 6.95 16.13 21.42
C THR A 153 8.42 16.55 21.26
N ASP A 154 9.34 15.63 21.51
CA ASP A 154 10.80 15.92 21.48
C ASP A 154 11.45 15.60 20.15
N ARG A 155 10.79 14.82 19.29
CA ARG A 155 11.27 14.41 17.98
C ARG A 155 10.13 14.00 17.07
N PRO A 156 10.30 13.96 15.72
CA PRO A 156 9.27 13.48 14.81
C PRO A 156 9.00 11.99 14.98
N VAL A 157 7.77 11.58 14.65
CA VAL A 157 7.32 10.18 14.64
C VAL A 157 7.33 9.69 13.18
N PHE A 158 7.88 8.51 12.96
CA PHE A 158 7.84 7.79 11.70
C PHE A 158 7.49 6.33 11.95
N MET A 159 6.61 5.77 11.15
CA MET A 159 6.26 4.36 11.24
C MET A 159 7.01 3.58 10.15
N ARG A 160 8.09 2.89 10.54
CA ARG A 160 8.99 2.21 9.58
C ARG A 160 8.32 1.16 8.73
N GLU A 161 7.27 0.55 9.27
CA GLU A 161 6.51 -0.50 8.61
C GLU A 161 5.04 -0.41 9.01
N TYR A 162 4.15 -0.42 8.03
CA TYR A 162 2.71 -0.44 8.23
C TYR A 162 2.00 -0.99 6.99
N ALA A 163 0.69 -1.13 7.05
CA ALA A 163 -0.13 -1.54 5.91
C ALA A 163 0.43 -2.79 5.23
N TYR A 164 0.68 -3.84 6.03
CA TYR A 164 1.26 -5.11 5.57
C TYR A 164 0.46 -5.68 4.40
N ALA A 165 1.04 -5.67 3.18
CA ALA A 165 0.31 -5.86 1.93
C ALA A 165 0.12 -7.35 1.55
N MET A 166 -0.24 -8.20 2.51
CA MET A 166 -0.45 -9.65 2.29
C MET A 166 -1.94 -9.96 2.10
N GLY A 167 -2.26 -10.77 1.09
CA GLY A 167 -3.63 -11.23 0.84
C GLY A 167 -4.57 -10.08 0.47
N ASN A 168 -5.68 -9.95 1.19
CA ASN A 168 -6.69 -8.91 0.97
C ASN A 168 -6.43 -7.61 1.74
N SER A 169 -5.19 -7.37 2.23
CA SER A 169 -4.84 -6.06 2.74
C SER A 169 -4.72 -5.08 1.55
N ILE A 170 -4.59 -3.82 1.71
CA ILE A 170 -4.28 -3.03 2.89
C ILE A 170 -5.54 -2.29 3.37
N GLY A 171 -5.97 -2.54 4.60
CA GLY A 171 -7.10 -1.82 5.19
C GLY A 171 -6.68 -0.51 5.85
N ASN A 172 -7.64 0.38 6.04
CA ASN A 172 -7.50 1.64 6.79
C ASN A 172 -6.42 2.61 6.28
N LEU A 173 -5.94 2.47 5.04
CA LEU A 173 -4.85 3.32 4.53
C LEU A 173 -5.24 4.80 4.56
N LYS A 174 -6.49 5.12 4.21
CA LYS A 174 -7.00 6.48 4.27
C LYS A 174 -7.03 7.01 5.71
N GLU A 175 -7.46 6.22 6.67
CA GLU A 175 -7.52 6.58 8.08
C GLU A 175 -6.13 6.88 8.66
N TYR A 176 -5.10 6.11 8.27
CA TYR A 176 -3.71 6.43 8.60
C TYR A 176 -3.31 7.81 8.08
N TRP A 177 -3.62 8.09 6.82
CA TRP A 177 -3.24 9.37 6.18
C TRP A 177 -4.09 10.54 6.66
N ASP A 178 -5.33 10.30 7.09
CA ASP A 178 -6.12 11.31 7.79
C ASP A 178 -5.50 11.74 9.15
N VAL A 179 -4.72 10.86 9.79
CA VAL A 179 -3.94 11.17 10.99
C VAL A 179 -2.63 11.86 10.60
N ILE A 180 -1.85 11.25 9.71
CA ILE A 180 -0.51 11.73 9.31
C ILE A 180 -0.58 13.15 8.72
N GLU A 181 -1.53 13.43 7.84
CA GLU A 181 -1.67 14.75 7.21
C GLU A 181 -2.14 15.86 8.18
N LYS A 182 -2.72 15.51 9.32
CA LYS A 182 -3.22 16.48 10.32
C LYS A 182 -2.25 16.77 11.44
N ASP A 183 -1.28 15.89 11.69
CA ASP A 183 -0.34 15.98 12.79
C ASP A 183 1.08 16.22 12.27
N GLU A 184 1.57 17.44 12.42
CA GLU A 184 2.91 17.84 11.96
C GLU A 184 4.06 17.09 12.67
N SER A 185 3.79 16.44 13.80
CA SER A 185 4.78 15.61 14.47
C SER A 185 5.01 14.26 13.78
N ILE A 186 4.05 13.80 12.95
CA ILE A 186 4.11 12.53 12.24
C ILE A 186 4.59 12.79 10.81
N ILE A 187 5.83 12.42 10.52
CA ILE A 187 6.46 12.74 9.22
C ILE A 187 6.20 11.70 8.12
N GLY A 188 5.54 10.60 8.42
CA GLY A 188 5.15 9.60 7.44
C GLY A 188 5.25 8.16 7.92
N ALA A 189 5.14 7.24 6.96
CA ALA A 189 5.22 5.81 7.18
C ALA A 189 5.68 5.08 5.92
N ALA A 190 6.32 3.90 6.06
CA ALA A 190 6.73 3.07 4.94
C ALA A 190 5.90 1.77 4.88
N ILE A 191 5.27 1.52 3.73
CA ILE A 191 4.45 0.32 3.50
C ILE A 191 5.34 -0.92 3.46
N TRP A 192 4.98 -1.97 4.16
CA TRP A 192 5.59 -3.29 4.06
C TRP A 192 4.76 -4.22 3.15
N CYS A 193 5.20 -4.56 1.90
CA CYS A 193 6.39 -3.97 1.28
C CYS A 193 6.14 -3.65 -0.22
N TRP A 194 7.20 -3.47 -1.01
CA TRP A 194 7.05 -3.07 -2.41
C TRP A 194 6.67 -4.24 -3.33
N VAL A 195 7.42 -5.35 -3.28
CA VAL A 195 7.30 -6.44 -4.25
C VAL A 195 7.17 -7.79 -3.56
N ASP A 196 6.25 -8.61 -4.04
CA ASP A 196 6.16 -10.01 -3.61
C ASP A 196 7.48 -10.74 -3.85
N GLN A 197 7.91 -11.52 -2.87
CA GLN A 197 9.17 -12.26 -2.90
C GLN A 197 9.00 -13.69 -3.45
N GLY A 198 7.96 -13.90 -4.29
CA GLY A 198 7.70 -15.19 -4.91
C GLY A 198 8.80 -15.61 -5.89
N ILE A 199 9.07 -16.90 -5.95
CA ILE A 199 10.05 -17.53 -6.84
C ILE A 199 9.27 -18.37 -7.87
N PRO A 200 9.59 -18.32 -9.18
CA PRO A 200 8.93 -19.17 -10.16
C PRO A 200 9.15 -20.64 -9.85
N LYS A 201 8.09 -21.45 -9.94
CA LYS A 201 8.13 -22.90 -9.82
C LYS A 201 7.20 -23.55 -10.83
N LYS A 202 7.62 -24.66 -11.43
CA LYS A 202 6.80 -25.40 -12.38
C LYS A 202 5.68 -26.16 -11.69
N LEU A 203 4.48 -26.15 -12.25
CA LEU A 203 3.29 -26.86 -11.73
C LEU A 203 3.53 -28.37 -11.54
N ASN A 204 4.34 -28.98 -12.40
CA ASN A 204 4.69 -30.40 -12.31
C ASN A 204 5.81 -30.70 -11.31
N GLY A 205 6.32 -29.68 -10.61
CA GLY A 205 7.42 -29.82 -9.65
C GLY A 205 8.80 -30.02 -10.26
N ALA A 206 8.95 -30.01 -11.59
CA ALA A 206 10.27 -30.07 -12.22
C ALA A 206 11.14 -28.86 -11.83
N PRO A 207 12.45 -29.05 -11.65
CA PRO A 207 13.35 -27.94 -11.40
C PRO A 207 13.39 -27.01 -12.62
N LEU A 208 13.66 -25.73 -12.38
CA LEU A 208 13.99 -24.78 -13.45
C LEU A 208 15.31 -25.23 -14.08
N SER A 209 15.40 -25.13 -15.43
CA SER A 209 16.63 -25.47 -16.13
C SER A 209 17.72 -24.45 -15.79
N PHE A 210 18.97 -24.91 -15.74
CA PHE A 210 20.12 -24.03 -15.53
C PHE A 210 20.20 -23.00 -16.68
N GLY A 211 20.13 -21.72 -16.34
CA GLY A 211 20.06 -20.63 -17.31
C GLY A 211 18.64 -20.17 -17.65
N GLU A 212 17.59 -20.89 -17.26
CA GLU A 212 16.25 -20.30 -17.14
C GLU A 212 16.32 -19.34 -15.96
N SER A 213 16.36 -18.06 -16.29
CA SER A 213 16.39 -17.01 -15.25
C SER A 213 15.13 -17.10 -14.40
N PRO A 214 15.22 -17.18 -13.06
CA PRO A 214 14.06 -16.99 -12.19
C PRO A 214 13.38 -15.62 -12.40
N SER A 215 14.05 -14.73 -13.11
CA SER A 215 13.56 -13.41 -13.52
C SER A 215 13.02 -13.39 -14.95
N SER A 216 12.84 -14.54 -15.64
CA SER A 216 12.09 -14.55 -16.89
C SER A 216 10.63 -14.19 -16.58
N LEU A 217 10.33 -12.94 -16.74
CA LEU A 217 9.03 -12.34 -16.51
C LEU A 217 8.37 -12.09 -17.88
N PRO A 218 7.09 -12.36 -18.02
CA PRO A 218 6.12 -12.96 -17.08
C PRO A 218 6.33 -14.48 -16.89
N LEU A 219 5.64 -15.07 -15.89
CA LEU A 219 5.59 -16.52 -15.69
C LEU A 219 5.19 -17.26 -16.98
N LEU A 220 5.81 -18.42 -17.21
CA LEU A 220 5.37 -19.33 -18.24
C LEU A 220 4.01 -19.96 -17.87
N PRO A 221 3.21 -20.44 -18.83
CA PRO A 221 1.89 -21.01 -18.54
C PRO A 221 1.89 -22.23 -17.60
N ASP A 222 3.03 -22.89 -17.45
CA ASP A 222 3.24 -24.03 -16.55
C ASP A 222 3.96 -23.68 -15.24
N GLU A 223 4.04 -22.38 -14.91
CA GLU A 223 4.70 -21.87 -13.70
C GLU A 223 3.73 -21.14 -12.78
N PHE A 224 4.10 -21.04 -11.51
CA PHE A 224 3.44 -20.22 -10.50
C PHE A 224 4.46 -19.57 -9.57
N TRP A 225 4.05 -18.52 -8.84
CA TRP A 225 4.87 -17.89 -7.80
C TRP A 225 4.81 -18.73 -6.53
N ALA A 226 5.91 -19.38 -6.19
CA ALA A 226 6.06 -20.21 -5.01
C ALA A 226 6.67 -19.42 -3.83
N TYR A 227 6.33 -19.85 -2.63
CA TYR A 227 6.82 -19.27 -1.37
C TYR A 227 7.18 -20.39 -0.37
N GLY A 228 7.40 -20.03 0.90
CA GLY A 228 7.84 -20.97 1.93
C GLY A 228 6.94 -22.21 2.08
N GLY A 229 7.53 -23.39 2.05
CA GLY A 229 6.85 -24.68 2.06
C GLY A 229 6.64 -25.29 0.69
N ASP A 230 6.52 -24.48 -0.37
CA ASP A 230 6.31 -24.97 -1.73
C ASP A 230 7.50 -25.78 -2.28
N PHE A 231 8.68 -25.57 -1.74
CA PHE A 231 9.91 -26.30 -2.10
C PHE A 231 10.18 -27.51 -1.21
N GLY A 232 9.26 -27.86 -0.30
CA GLY A 232 9.42 -28.94 0.67
C GLY A 232 10.31 -28.54 1.86
N ASP A 233 10.56 -27.26 2.02
CA ASP A 233 11.31 -26.67 3.13
C ASP A 233 10.50 -26.68 4.43
N TYR A 234 11.18 -27.00 5.54
CA TYR A 234 10.60 -26.97 6.89
C TYR A 234 11.72 -26.75 7.93
N PRO A 235 11.54 -25.85 8.91
CA PRO A 235 10.41 -24.92 9.06
C PRO A 235 10.38 -23.85 7.96
N ASN A 236 9.20 -23.21 7.75
CA ASN A 236 9.04 -22.09 6.83
C ASN A 236 7.94 -21.13 7.35
N ASP A 237 7.91 -19.92 6.81
CA ASP A 237 6.98 -18.88 7.20
C ASP A 237 5.76 -18.77 6.25
N GLY A 238 5.55 -19.79 5.40
CA GLY A 238 4.42 -19.82 4.47
C GLY A 238 4.40 -18.61 3.50
N PRO A 239 3.24 -17.95 3.33
CA PRO A 239 3.07 -16.86 2.38
C PRO A 239 3.63 -15.50 2.87
N THR A 240 4.39 -15.43 3.96
CA THR A 240 4.85 -14.18 4.57
C THR A 240 5.63 -13.28 3.58
N GLY A 241 6.32 -13.88 2.62
CA GLY A 241 7.02 -13.15 1.56
C GLY A 241 6.12 -12.65 0.40
N ILE A 242 4.82 -12.96 0.41
CA ILE A 242 3.84 -12.48 -0.58
C ILE A 242 3.06 -11.32 0.02
N ASN A 243 3.72 -10.19 0.12
CA ASN A 243 3.29 -8.99 0.84
C ASN A 243 3.61 -7.69 0.09
N GLY A 244 3.80 -7.77 -1.23
CA GLY A 244 4.13 -6.63 -2.08
C GLY A 244 2.92 -5.86 -2.58
N LEU A 245 3.11 -4.58 -2.90
CA LEU A 245 2.16 -3.79 -3.68
C LEU A 245 2.10 -4.24 -5.14
N VAL A 246 3.15 -4.90 -5.61
CA VAL A 246 3.24 -5.47 -6.95
C VAL A 246 3.71 -6.93 -6.87
N SER A 247 3.28 -7.73 -7.84
CA SER A 247 3.76 -9.11 -7.99
C SER A 247 5.25 -9.17 -8.35
N PRO A 248 5.91 -10.36 -8.28
CA PRO A 248 7.32 -10.48 -8.61
C PRO A 248 7.66 -10.03 -10.04
N ASP A 249 6.70 -10.07 -10.98
CA ASP A 249 6.83 -9.55 -12.34
C ASP A 249 6.37 -8.09 -12.50
N ARG A 250 6.21 -7.37 -11.38
CA ARG A 250 5.86 -5.94 -11.34
C ARG A 250 4.49 -5.64 -11.96
N VAL A 251 3.55 -6.56 -11.83
CA VAL A 251 2.13 -6.28 -12.11
C VAL A 251 1.51 -5.70 -10.83
N PRO A 252 0.92 -4.50 -10.88
CA PRO A 252 0.28 -3.90 -9.73
C PRO A 252 -0.88 -4.75 -9.19
N HIS A 253 -0.89 -5.00 -7.88
CA HIS A 253 -2.03 -5.57 -7.18
C HIS A 253 -3.16 -4.54 -6.98
N PRO A 254 -4.39 -4.94 -6.65
CA PRO A 254 -5.48 -3.99 -6.41
C PRO A 254 -5.14 -2.91 -5.38
N HIS A 255 -4.44 -3.26 -4.31
CA HIS A 255 -4.05 -2.33 -3.25
C HIS A 255 -2.97 -1.31 -3.68
N TYR A 256 -2.22 -1.54 -4.76
CA TYR A 256 -1.38 -0.52 -5.37
C TYR A 256 -2.19 0.72 -5.79
N TYR A 257 -3.37 0.50 -6.36
CA TYR A 257 -4.25 1.59 -6.78
C TYR A 257 -4.91 2.32 -5.62
N GLU A 258 -5.09 1.65 -4.49
CA GLU A 258 -5.50 2.30 -3.24
C GLU A 258 -4.39 3.23 -2.73
N VAL A 259 -3.14 2.76 -2.71
CA VAL A 259 -1.97 3.61 -2.38
C VAL A 259 -1.90 4.81 -3.30
N GLN A 260 -2.00 4.60 -4.62
CA GLN A 260 -1.99 5.69 -5.61
C GLN A 260 -3.07 6.74 -5.31
N LYS A 261 -4.26 6.30 -4.90
CA LYS A 261 -5.39 7.17 -4.57
C LYS A 261 -5.18 7.93 -3.27
N VAL A 262 -4.77 7.24 -2.21
CA VAL A 262 -4.61 7.86 -0.89
C VAL A 262 -3.42 8.83 -0.88
N TYR A 263 -2.33 8.49 -1.57
CA TYR A 263 -1.10 9.28 -1.62
C TYR A 263 -1.13 10.42 -2.65
N GLN A 264 -2.22 10.61 -3.38
CA GLN A 264 -2.28 11.69 -4.37
C GLN A 264 -2.11 13.07 -3.73
N TYR A 265 -1.30 13.92 -4.37
CA TYR A 265 -0.96 15.25 -3.87
C TYR A 265 -2.05 16.30 -4.16
N ILE A 266 -2.86 16.09 -5.18
CA ILE A 266 -3.98 17.00 -5.50
C ILE A 266 -5.25 16.42 -4.87
N LYS A 267 -5.84 17.18 -3.94
CA LYS A 267 -7.12 16.82 -3.32
C LYS A 267 -8.22 17.65 -3.97
N PHE A 268 -9.40 17.04 -4.17
CA PHE A 268 -10.57 17.67 -4.78
C PHE A 268 -11.68 17.70 -3.76
N GLU A 269 -12.21 18.90 -3.51
CA GLU A 269 -13.33 19.11 -2.59
C GLU A 269 -14.48 19.80 -3.29
N LYS A 270 -15.68 19.27 -3.12
CA LYS A 270 -16.90 19.89 -3.64
C LYS A 270 -17.17 21.21 -2.93
N LYS A 271 -17.27 22.31 -3.70
CA LYS A 271 -17.63 23.62 -3.21
C LYS A 271 -18.97 24.08 -3.84
N GLY A 272 -20.06 23.87 -3.10
CA GLY A 272 -21.40 24.09 -3.63
C GLY A 272 -21.76 23.12 -4.75
N THR A 273 -22.52 23.61 -5.75
CA THR A 273 -23.06 22.74 -6.81
C THR A 273 -22.28 22.76 -8.11
N GLN A 274 -21.41 23.76 -8.30
CA GLN A 274 -20.74 24.00 -9.59
C GLN A 274 -19.22 24.20 -9.49
N GLN A 275 -18.67 24.19 -8.30
CA GLN A 275 -17.24 24.40 -8.10
C GLN A 275 -16.59 23.25 -7.36
N ILE A 276 -15.32 22.99 -7.69
CA ILE A 276 -14.43 22.07 -7.01
C ILE A 276 -13.22 22.87 -6.54
N LYS A 277 -12.90 22.80 -5.26
CA LYS A 277 -11.70 23.38 -4.68
C LYS A 277 -10.56 22.37 -4.78
N LEU A 278 -9.41 22.82 -5.23
CA LEU A 278 -8.19 22.04 -5.21
C LEU A 278 -7.30 22.42 -4.03
N THR A 279 -6.72 21.42 -3.40
CA THR A 279 -5.60 21.59 -2.45
C THR A 279 -4.35 21.01 -3.08
N ASN A 280 -3.26 21.79 -3.10
CA ASN A 280 -1.96 21.37 -3.59
C ASN A 280 -1.12 20.81 -2.44
N GLY A 281 -0.81 19.53 -2.47
CA GLY A 281 0.12 18.87 -1.55
C GLY A 281 1.54 18.71 -2.11
N TYR A 282 1.80 19.13 -3.35
CA TYR A 282 3.15 19.11 -3.90
C TYR A 282 4.02 20.17 -3.24
N ALA A 283 5.28 19.83 -2.95
CA ALA A 283 6.27 20.76 -2.45
C ALA A 283 6.97 21.56 -3.57
N PHE A 284 6.98 21.02 -4.81
CA PHE A 284 7.80 21.53 -5.92
C PHE A 284 7.06 21.67 -7.25
N SER A 285 5.75 21.43 -7.28
CA SER A 285 4.92 21.53 -8.49
C SER A 285 3.69 22.38 -8.22
N ASP A 286 3.34 23.23 -9.19
CA ASP A 286 2.17 24.07 -9.14
C ASP A 286 0.96 23.41 -9.84
N LEU A 287 -0.24 23.79 -9.43
CA LEU A 287 -1.47 23.21 -9.98
C LEU A 287 -1.68 23.51 -11.48
N ASP A 288 -1.08 24.55 -12.00
CA ASP A 288 -1.14 24.92 -13.42
C ASP A 288 -0.23 24.06 -14.32
N GLU A 289 0.60 23.19 -13.75
CA GLU A 289 1.37 22.17 -14.48
C GLU A 289 0.48 20.99 -14.95
N PHE A 290 -0.79 20.93 -14.53
CA PHE A 290 -1.69 19.82 -14.82
C PHE A 290 -2.88 20.26 -15.68
N ASP A 291 -3.39 19.35 -16.51
CA ASP A 291 -4.68 19.47 -17.16
C ASP A 291 -5.76 18.82 -16.31
N TYR A 292 -6.96 19.41 -16.35
CA TYR A 292 -8.10 18.93 -15.57
C TYR A 292 -9.24 18.56 -16.49
N SER A 293 -9.90 17.44 -16.16
CA SER A 293 -11.07 16.97 -16.89
C SER A 293 -12.10 16.34 -15.97
N TYR A 294 -13.31 16.20 -16.47
CA TYR A 294 -14.42 15.62 -15.72
C TYR A 294 -15.24 14.63 -16.55
N GLU A 295 -15.95 13.78 -15.83
CA GLU A 295 -16.94 12.87 -16.40
C GLU A 295 -18.15 12.75 -15.46
N TRP A 296 -19.34 13.11 -15.95
CA TRP A 296 -20.57 12.87 -15.25
C TRP A 296 -21.04 11.44 -15.43
N ILE A 297 -21.29 10.78 -14.31
CA ILE A 297 -21.79 9.39 -14.24
C ILE A 297 -23.22 9.42 -13.72
N CYS A 298 -24.15 8.91 -14.53
CA CYS A 298 -25.55 8.78 -14.18
C CYS A 298 -25.93 7.30 -14.13
N ASN A 299 -26.37 6.81 -12.97
CA ASN A 299 -26.72 5.40 -12.75
C ASN A 299 -25.62 4.44 -13.30
N GLY A 300 -24.36 4.71 -12.96
CA GLY A 300 -23.21 3.93 -13.36
C GLY A 300 -22.75 4.11 -14.82
N LYS A 301 -23.35 5.00 -15.60
CA LYS A 301 -23.00 5.25 -17.01
C LYS A 301 -22.49 6.66 -17.22
N ALA A 302 -21.39 6.79 -17.96
CA ALA A 302 -20.90 8.08 -18.40
C ALA A 302 -21.91 8.75 -19.36
N VAL A 303 -22.32 9.97 -19.05
CA VAL A 303 -23.32 10.72 -19.81
C VAL A 303 -22.78 12.02 -20.39
N ARG A 304 -21.71 12.56 -19.82
CA ARG A 304 -21.07 13.80 -20.28
C ARG A 304 -19.65 13.88 -19.75
N ASN A 305 -18.74 14.40 -20.54
CA ASN A 305 -17.36 14.69 -20.16
C ASN A 305 -16.90 16.02 -20.74
N GLY A 306 -15.75 16.50 -20.30
CA GLY A 306 -15.13 17.72 -20.83
C GLY A 306 -13.92 18.12 -20.00
N ASP A 307 -13.28 19.18 -20.46
CA ASP A 307 -12.15 19.79 -19.80
C ASP A 307 -12.60 20.80 -18.74
N LEU A 308 -11.75 21.00 -17.74
CA LEU A 308 -11.92 21.98 -16.68
C LEU A 308 -10.75 22.96 -16.70
N HIS A 309 -11.02 24.21 -16.41
CA HIS A 309 -9.99 25.24 -16.35
C HIS A 309 -9.78 25.69 -14.90
N LEU A 310 -8.52 25.70 -14.50
CA LEU A 310 -8.12 26.21 -13.19
C LEU A 310 -8.28 27.73 -13.17
N SER A 311 -9.02 28.23 -12.19
CA SER A 311 -9.26 29.66 -11.97
C SER A 311 -8.60 30.14 -10.67
N GLU A 312 -8.64 31.45 -10.44
CA GLU A 312 -8.12 32.04 -9.21
C GLU A 312 -8.67 31.37 -7.96
N GLY A 313 -7.83 31.21 -6.95
CA GLY A 313 -8.16 30.56 -5.70
C GLY A 313 -8.22 29.03 -5.80
N ASN A 314 -7.57 28.43 -6.81
CA ASN A 314 -7.53 26.97 -7.04
C ASN A 314 -8.93 26.37 -7.19
N LEU A 315 -9.75 26.96 -8.02
CA LEU A 315 -11.11 26.50 -8.29
C LEU A 315 -11.24 25.96 -9.72
N LEU A 316 -11.99 24.87 -9.87
CA LEU A 316 -12.47 24.37 -11.15
C LEU A 316 -13.97 24.62 -11.24
N GLU A 317 -14.45 25.17 -12.37
CA GLU A 317 -15.87 25.36 -12.60
C GLU A 317 -16.44 24.20 -13.42
N VAL A 318 -17.43 23.51 -12.86
CA VAL A 318 -18.12 22.41 -13.52
C VAL A 318 -19.39 22.95 -14.17
N LEU A 319 -19.30 23.18 -15.45
CA LEU A 319 -20.45 23.64 -16.25
C LEU A 319 -21.37 22.44 -16.59
N SER A 320 -22.66 22.70 -16.69
CA SER A 320 -23.64 21.78 -17.29
C SER A 320 -23.82 20.41 -16.56
N ARG A 321 -24.30 20.49 -15.30
CA ARG A 321 -24.83 19.32 -14.60
C ARG A 321 -25.97 18.66 -15.39
N PRO A 322 -26.00 17.31 -15.53
CA PRO A 322 -27.13 16.61 -16.13
C PRO A 322 -28.43 16.81 -15.32
N ASP A 323 -29.55 17.03 -16.01
CA ASP A 323 -30.88 17.07 -15.42
C ASP A 323 -31.43 15.65 -15.31
N LYS A 324 -32.19 15.37 -14.26
CA LYS A 324 -32.98 14.13 -14.05
C LYS A 324 -32.12 12.84 -14.09
N CYS A 325 -31.34 12.63 -13.08
CA CYS A 325 -30.59 11.41 -12.86
C CYS A 325 -30.98 10.83 -11.48
N GLY A 326 -30.99 9.53 -11.35
CA GLY A 326 -31.08 8.84 -10.06
C GLY A 326 -29.78 9.07 -9.27
N GLU A 327 -28.88 8.10 -9.26
CA GLU A 327 -27.52 8.33 -8.76
C GLU A 327 -26.74 9.22 -9.71
N LEU A 328 -26.13 10.28 -9.19
CA LEU A 328 -25.32 11.20 -9.97
C LEU A 328 -23.97 11.45 -9.30
N CYS A 329 -22.91 11.01 -9.95
CA CYS A 329 -21.53 11.23 -9.54
C CYS A 329 -20.76 12.04 -10.58
N LEU A 330 -19.76 12.75 -10.13
CA LEU A 330 -18.79 13.46 -10.96
C LEU A 330 -17.40 12.89 -10.70
N ASN A 331 -16.83 12.24 -11.70
CA ASN A 331 -15.41 11.93 -11.69
C ASN A 331 -14.61 13.15 -12.13
N VAL A 332 -13.54 13.46 -11.42
CA VAL A 332 -12.61 14.54 -11.74
C VAL A 332 -11.20 13.98 -11.81
N TYR A 333 -10.44 14.46 -12.75
CA TYR A 333 -9.07 13.98 -13.00
C TYR A 333 -8.11 15.17 -13.11
N ALA A 334 -6.89 14.97 -12.59
CA ALA A 334 -5.72 15.79 -12.90
C ALA A 334 -4.72 14.91 -13.67
N THR A 335 -4.22 15.43 -14.79
CA THR A 335 -3.32 14.71 -15.69
C THR A 335 -2.09 15.55 -16.03
N LEU A 336 -0.98 14.89 -16.34
CA LEU A 336 0.24 15.57 -16.78
C LEU A 336 0.00 16.28 -18.11
N LYS A 337 0.35 17.58 -18.20
CA LYS A 337 0.33 18.36 -19.43
C LYS A 337 1.41 17.93 -20.42
N GLU A 338 2.56 17.52 -19.90
CA GLU A 338 3.71 17.09 -20.69
C GLU A 338 4.25 15.76 -20.18
N SER A 339 4.92 15.01 -21.05
CA SER A 339 5.62 13.79 -20.64
C SER A 339 6.78 14.14 -19.71
N THR A 340 6.94 13.31 -18.67
CA THR A 340 8.04 13.38 -17.70
C THR A 340 8.98 12.19 -17.87
N THR A 341 10.03 12.10 -17.08
CA THR A 341 10.93 10.93 -17.07
C THR A 341 10.24 9.66 -16.58
N TRP A 342 9.15 9.78 -15.83
CA TRP A 342 8.47 8.66 -15.15
C TRP A 342 7.08 8.33 -15.72
N ALA A 343 6.43 9.25 -16.45
CA ALA A 343 5.12 9.03 -17.06
C ALA A 343 4.90 9.88 -18.30
N GLU A 344 4.07 9.39 -19.21
CA GLU A 344 3.69 10.08 -20.42
C GLU A 344 2.65 11.17 -20.16
N LYS A 345 2.57 12.18 -21.06
CA LYS A 345 1.50 13.15 -21.11
C LYS A 345 0.13 12.47 -21.00
N GLY A 346 -0.76 13.05 -20.21
CA GLY A 346 -2.10 12.50 -19.95
C GLY A 346 -2.15 11.44 -18.84
N PHE A 347 -1.00 11.08 -18.22
CA PHE A 347 -1.02 10.22 -17.04
C PHE A 347 -1.82 10.87 -15.90
N LYS A 348 -2.75 10.11 -15.31
CA LYS A 348 -3.61 10.60 -14.20
C LYS A 348 -2.84 10.58 -12.89
N VAL A 349 -2.45 11.76 -12.43
CA VAL A 349 -1.75 11.94 -11.14
C VAL A 349 -2.69 11.98 -9.95
N ALA A 350 -3.93 12.41 -10.17
CA ALA A 350 -4.96 12.43 -9.15
C ALA A 350 -6.36 12.24 -9.75
N LYS A 351 -7.27 11.67 -8.96
CA LYS A 351 -8.66 11.44 -9.34
C LYS A 351 -9.57 11.52 -8.12
N GLU A 352 -10.82 11.92 -8.33
CA GLU A 352 -11.86 11.92 -7.31
C GLU A 352 -13.22 11.60 -7.90
N GLN A 353 -14.07 10.96 -7.13
CA GLN A 353 -15.49 10.82 -7.44
C GLN A 353 -16.31 11.58 -6.40
N LEU A 354 -17.03 12.60 -6.84
CA LEU A 354 -17.86 13.44 -6.01
C LEU A 354 -19.32 13.08 -6.21
N THR A 355 -20.01 12.66 -5.16
CA THR A 355 -21.43 12.35 -5.22
C THR A 355 -22.27 13.62 -5.16
N TYR A 356 -23.20 13.77 -6.10
CA TYR A 356 -24.14 14.87 -6.18
C TYR A 356 -25.57 14.44 -5.85
N HIS A 357 -25.91 13.20 -6.13
CA HIS A 357 -27.17 12.58 -5.76
C HIS A 357 -26.91 11.09 -5.53
N ASP A 358 -27.26 10.60 -4.35
CA ASP A 358 -27.07 9.21 -3.99
C ASP A 358 -28.12 8.32 -4.65
N TYR A 359 -27.76 7.03 -4.80
CA TYR A 359 -28.70 6.02 -5.22
C TYR A 359 -29.79 5.84 -4.16
N GLU A 360 -31.05 5.98 -4.57
CA GLU A 360 -32.18 5.66 -3.73
C GLU A 360 -32.60 4.21 -3.99
N PHE A 361 -32.45 3.37 -3.01
CA PHE A 361 -32.93 2.00 -3.11
C PHE A 361 -34.44 2.01 -3.28
N PRO A 362 -34.98 1.24 -4.27
CA PRO A 362 -36.42 1.11 -4.44
C PRO A 362 -37.04 0.63 -3.13
N GLN A 363 -38.01 1.34 -2.67
CA GLN A 363 -38.82 0.88 -1.54
C GLN A 363 -39.55 -0.41 -1.99
N LEU A 364 -39.20 -1.54 -1.37
CA LEU A 364 -39.95 -2.76 -1.56
C LEU A 364 -41.38 -2.51 -1.01
N LYS A 365 -42.33 -2.51 -1.90
CA LYS A 365 -43.75 -2.46 -1.49
C LYS A 365 -44.13 -3.87 -1.05
N ASP A 366 -44.64 -3.97 0.17
CA ASP A 366 -45.30 -5.19 0.58
C ASP A 366 -46.58 -5.33 -0.29
N ASP A 367 -46.62 -6.31 -1.16
CA ASP A 367 -47.74 -6.62 -2.03
C ASP A 367 -48.80 -7.45 -1.29
N GLY A 368 -48.61 -7.70 0.01
CA GLY A 368 -49.50 -8.50 0.85
C GLY A 368 -49.35 -9.99 0.59
N GLY A 369 -48.35 -10.42 -0.15
CA GLY A 369 -48.01 -11.82 -0.36
C GLY A 369 -47.70 -12.54 0.95
N LYS A 370 -48.17 -13.76 1.12
CA LYS A 370 -47.89 -14.58 2.30
C LYS A 370 -46.81 -15.59 1.96
N ALA A 371 -45.71 -15.55 2.71
CA ALA A 371 -44.78 -16.66 2.72
C ALA A 371 -45.32 -17.78 3.65
N THR A 372 -45.18 -19.02 3.23
CA THR A 372 -45.38 -20.22 4.06
C THR A 372 -44.06 -20.91 4.26
N PHE A 373 -43.90 -21.58 5.36
CA PHE A 373 -42.67 -22.33 5.61
C PHE A 373 -43.03 -23.78 6.09
N LYS A 374 -42.13 -24.67 5.69
CA LYS A 374 -42.16 -26.07 6.12
C LYS A 374 -40.80 -26.38 6.73
N GLU A 375 -40.83 -27.01 7.86
CA GLU A 375 -39.66 -27.40 8.62
C GLU A 375 -39.44 -28.90 8.57
N THR A 376 -38.24 -29.33 8.24
CA THR A 376 -37.75 -30.70 8.35
C THR A 376 -36.65 -30.79 9.39
N PRO A 377 -36.16 -31.97 9.80
CA PRO A 377 -35.02 -32.09 10.69
C PRO A 377 -33.76 -31.37 10.13
N GLU A 378 -33.57 -31.37 8.82
CA GLU A 378 -32.35 -30.91 8.14
C GLU A 378 -32.48 -29.47 7.63
N ALA A 379 -33.68 -29.00 7.27
CA ALA A 379 -33.85 -27.73 6.57
C ALA A 379 -35.16 -27.01 6.91
N VAL A 380 -35.17 -25.70 6.60
CA VAL A 380 -36.39 -24.88 6.53
C VAL A 380 -36.62 -24.48 5.08
N GLU A 381 -37.80 -24.86 4.55
CA GLU A 381 -38.26 -24.43 3.22
C GLU A 381 -39.22 -23.25 3.35
N ILE A 382 -38.94 -22.15 2.65
CA ILE A 382 -39.79 -20.99 2.61
C ILE A 382 -40.36 -20.83 1.19
N ILE A 383 -41.69 -20.82 1.09
CA ILE A 383 -42.41 -20.70 -0.17
C ILE A 383 -43.07 -19.33 -0.20
N ALA A 384 -42.71 -18.51 -1.19
CA ALA A 384 -43.27 -17.18 -1.39
C ALA A 384 -43.60 -17.00 -2.89
N ALA A 385 -44.86 -16.89 -3.23
CA ALA A 385 -45.33 -16.86 -4.62
C ALA A 385 -44.69 -18.00 -5.46
N ASP A 386 -43.91 -17.64 -6.50
CA ASP A 386 -43.25 -18.60 -7.38
C ASP A 386 -41.85 -18.99 -6.90
N ALA A 387 -41.42 -18.53 -5.72
CA ALA A 387 -40.10 -18.77 -5.16
C ALA A 387 -40.12 -19.82 -4.03
N LEU A 388 -39.08 -20.66 -4.01
CA LEU A 388 -38.79 -21.61 -2.95
C LEU A 388 -37.34 -21.35 -2.47
N PHE A 389 -37.20 -21.14 -1.18
CA PHE A 389 -35.91 -20.98 -0.51
C PHE A 389 -35.69 -22.15 0.42
N THR A 390 -34.53 -22.77 0.42
CA THR A 390 -34.15 -23.84 1.35
C THR A 390 -32.96 -23.43 2.17
N ILE A 391 -33.13 -23.36 3.49
CA ILE A 391 -32.08 -23.03 4.46
C ILE A 391 -31.72 -24.29 5.21
N GLU A 392 -30.46 -24.70 5.15
CA GLU A 392 -29.95 -25.85 5.90
C GLU A 392 -29.78 -25.49 7.39
N LYS A 393 -30.33 -26.31 8.28
CA LYS A 393 -30.30 -26.00 9.74
C LYS A 393 -28.94 -26.19 10.37
N GLY A 394 -28.10 -27.08 9.84
CA GLY A 394 -26.77 -27.36 10.39
C GLY A 394 -25.79 -26.19 10.24
N THR A 395 -25.88 -25.50 9.11
CA THR A 395 -24.97 -24.40 8.75
C THR A 395 -25.65 -23.04 8.77
N GLY A 396 -26.98 -22.98 8.70
CA GLY A 396 -27.74 -21.77 8.48
C GLY A 396 -27.63 -21.22 7.05
N ALA A 397 -27.01 -21.95 6.14
CA ALA A 397 -26.79 -21.53 4.77
C ALA A 397 -28.06 -21.62 3.92
N LEU A 398 -28.26 -20.67 3.00
CA LEU A 398 -29.22 -20.79 1.93
C LEU A 398 -28.63 -21.74 0.88
N VAL A 399 -29.18 -22.95 0.78
CA VAL A 399 -28.64 -24.02 -0.07
C VAL A 399 -29.40 -24.19 -1.40
N SER A 400 -30.59 -23.60 -1.52
CA SER A 400 -31.35 -23.56 -2.76
C SER A 400 -32.26 -22.35 -2.79
N TRP A 401 -32.28 -21.68 -3.95
CA TRP A 401 -33.22 -20.61 -4.28
C TRP A 401 -33.78 -20.87 -5.67
N ARG A 402 -35.01 -21.30 -5.71
CA ARG A 402 -35.71 -21.58 -6.97
C ARG A 402 -36.78 -20.54 -7.24
N VAL A 403 -36.89 -20.13 -8.48
CA VAL A 403 -37.96 -19.27 -8.97
C VAL A 403 -38.60 -19.97 -10.18
N LYS A 404 -39.90 -20.21 -10.12
CA LYS A 404 -40.61 -20.96 -11.15
C LYS A 404 -40.01 -22.35 -11.46
N GLY A 405 -39.39 -22.95 -10.45
CA GLY A 405 -38.72 -24.26 -10.57
C GLY A 405 -37.26 -24.20 -11.05
N GLU A 406 -36.76 -23.05 -11.48
CA GLU A 406 -35.37 -22.85 -11.89
C GLU A 406 -34.48 -22.54 -10.68
N GLU A 407 -33.37 -23.26 -10.50
CA GLU A 407 -32.39 -23.03 -9.45
C GLU A 407 -31.52 -21.82 -9.79
N LEU A 408 -31.45 -20.85 -8.87
CA LEU A 408 -30.69 -19.63 -9.04
C LEU A 408 -29.33 -19.65 -8.34
N LEU A 409 -29.11 -20.63 -7.43
CA LEU A 409 -27.82 -20.75 -6.76
C LEU A 409 -26.95 -21.80 -7.47
N HIS A 410 -25.71 -21.43 -7.74
CA HIS A 410 -24.70 -22.39 -8.22
C HIS A 410 -24.20 -23.30 -7.10
N SER A 411 -24.13 -22.79 -5.87
CA SER A 411 -23.73 -23.49 -4.64
C SER A 411 -24.40 -22.84 -3.44
N ALA A 412 -24.33 -23.48 -2.28
CA ALA A 412 -24.77 -22.89 -1.02
C ALA A 412 -24.13 -21.50 -0.77
N LEU A 413 -24.95 -20.59 -0.27
CA LEU A 413 -24.41 -19.29 0.17
C LEU A 413 -23.77 -19.47 1.55
N GLU A 414 -22.47 -19.47 1.60
CA GLU A 414 -21.69 -19.51 2.82
C GLU A 414 -21.15 -18.13 3.15
N LEU A 415 -21.33 -17.69 4.40
CA LEU A 415 -20.67 -16.52 4.91
C LEU A 415 -19.22 -16.90 5.24
N SER A 416 -18.30 -16.58 4.36
CA SER A 416 -16.88 -16.79 4.65
C SER A 416 -16.40 -15.73 5.64
N LEU A 417 -16.08 -16.15 6.86
CA LEU A 417 -15.47 -15.31 7.89
C LEU A 417 -13.96 -15.11 7.67
N ILE A 418 -13.38 -15.65 6.59
CA ILE A 418 -11.94 -15.55 6.28
C ILE A 418 -11.46 -14.10 6.20
N HIS A 419 -12.36 -13.17 5.96
CA HIS A 419 -12.03 -11.74 5.83
C HIS A 419 -12.44 -10.89 7.04
N ILE A 420 -12.95 -11.47 8.12
CA ILE A 420 -13.43 -10.74 9.31
C ILE A 420 -12.45 -10.86 10.49
N SER A 421 -11.53 -11.79 10.45
CA SER A 421 -10.50 -11.93 11.47
C SER A 421 -9.13 -11.73 10.84
N GLU A 422 -8.66 -10.50 10.78
CA GLU A 422 -7.22 -10.30 10.75
C GLU A 422 -6.68 -10.80 12.09
N PRO A 423 -5.66 -11.66 12.09
CA PRO A 423 -4.91 -11.88 13.31
C PRO A 423 -4.11 -10.61 13.60
N THR A 424 -4.69 -9.73 14.38
CA THR A 424 -3.93 -8.72 15.10
C THR A 424 -3.01 -9.45 16.07
N ARG A 425 -1.80 -9.73 15.66
CA ARG A 425 -0.67 -10.03 16.55
C ARG A 425 0.62 -9.55 15.93
#